data_358b3b9b00c0c4fd6a9e94be95716e83
#
_entry.id   358b3b9b00c0c4fd6a9e94be95716e83
#
_cell.length_a   1.000
_cell.length_b   1.000
_cell.length_c   1.000
_cell.angle_alpha   90.00
_cell.angle_beta   90.00
_cell.angle_gamma   90.00
#
_symmetry.space_group_name_H-M   'P 1'
#
loop_
_entity.id
_entity.type
_entity.pdbx_description
1 polymer ?
#
loop_
_entity_poly.entity_id
_entity_poly.type
_entity_poly.pdbx_seq_one_letter_code
_entity_poly.pdbx_strand_id
1 'polypeptide(L)'
;MFDDTPIERESMEFDVVIVGAGGAGLCAAIRLKQLEEETGKEISVVVVEKGSEVGAHILSGAVLDPRALDELLPDWRDDEACPIDTPVTSEKFLYLGQSGSMPLPNAFLPKSLKNHGCYAVSMANTCRWLAEKAEAMGVEIYPMMAASRLVRSDDGRVRGVIVGEVGIGRDGNPKDSYEPGMELLGKYTLLAEGVRGSLSKQVIQEFALDRDSDVQKYGIGLKELWKVPDENFKKGFVQHTFGWPLTDDVGGGSWMYHFGDNYVSIGLVVHLGYKNPWIAPYQEFQRFKTHPEIEIGRASCRER
;
A
#
# COMPACT_ATOMS: atom_id res chain seq x y z
N MET A 1 2.89 -32.60 10.93
CA MET A 1 4.01 -32.88 10.03
C MET A 1 3.37 -33.38 8.74
N PHE A 2 3.55 -32.65 7.62
CA PHE A 2 3.14 -33.23 6.35
C PHE A 2 3.89 -34.56 6.24
N ASP A 3 3.15 -35.65 5.92
CA ASP A 3 3.75 -36.91 5.48
C ASP A 3 4.70 -36.55 4.33
N ASP A 4 5.89 -37.18 4.27
CA ASP A 4 6.90 -36.90 3.23
C ASP A 4 6.43 -37.24 1.79
N THR A 5 5.16 -37.58 1.63
CA THR A 5 4.56 -37.82 0.33
C THR A 5 4.46 -36.53 -0.45
N PRO A 6 5.04 -36.44 -1.65
CA PRO A 6 4.93 -35.25 -2.49
C PRO A 6 3.45 -34.91 -2.74
N ILE A 7 3.04 -33.69 -2.35
CA ILE A 7 1.68 -33.23 -2.63
C ILE A 7 1.64 -32.89 -4.12
N GLU A 8 0.85 -33.62 -4.89
CA GLU A 8 0.61 -33.33 -6.30
C GLU A 8 -0.26 -32.07 -6.41
N ARG A 9 0.19 -31.07 -7.17
CA ARG A 9 -0.50 -29.79 -7.40
C ARG A 9 -0.66 -29.54 -8.88
N GLU A 10 -1.77 -28.93 -9.24
CA GLU A 10 -1.91 -28.34 -10.56
C GLU A 10 -0.90 -27.20 -10.70
N SER A 11 -0.39 -26.99 -11.91
CA SER A 11 0.58 -25.92 -12.18
C SER A 11 0.23 -25.15 -13.45
N MET A 12 0.52 -23.85 -13.44
CA MET A 12 0.49 -22.99 -14.62
C MET A 12 1.84 -22.30 -14.78
N GLU A 13 2.26 -22.10 -16.03
CA GLU A 13 3.55 -21.50 -16.35
C GLU A 13 3.37 -20.10 -16.98
N PHE A 14 4.19 -19.15 -16.51
CA PHE A 14 4.25 -17.78 -16.99
C PHE A 14 5.70 -17.35 -17.18
N ASP A 15 5.92 -16.27 -17.90
CA ASP A 15 7.24 -15.62 -17.91
C ASP A 15 7.50 -14.90 -16.59
N VAL A 16 6.48 -14.19 -16.07
CA VAL A 16 6.59 -13.41 -14.84
C VAL A 16 5.39 -13.66 -13.92
N VAL A 17 5.66 -14.06 -12.68
CA VAL A 17 4.69 -14.16 -11.59
C VAL A 17 4.90 -12.98 -10.63
N ILE A 18 3.87 -12.18 -10.41
CA ILE A 18 3.90 -11.01 -9.51
C ILE A 18 3.00 -11.27 -8.31
N VAL A 19 3.54 -11.16 -7.11
CA VAL A 19 2.80 -11.33 -5.85
C VAL A 19 2.45 -9.97 -5.26
N GLY A 20 1.18 -9.60 -5.33
CA GLY A 20 0.61 -8.35 -4.84
C GLY A 20 0.18 -7.39 -5.95
N ALA A 21 -1.13 -7.11 -6.04
CA ALA A 21 -1.74 -6.15 -6.96
C ALA A 21 -1.82 -4.73 -6.34
N GLY A 22 -0.77 -4.31 -5.64
CA GLY A 22 -0.57 -2.93 -5.25
C GLY A 22 0.09 -2.09 -6.35
N GLY A 23 0.31 -0.79 -6.11
CA GLY A 23 0.93 0.09 -7.11
C GLY A 23 2.23 -0.46 -7.69
N ALA A 24 3.10 -1.07 -6.88
CA ALA A 24 4.37 -1.62 -7.36
C ALA A 24 4.18 -2.79 -8.34
N GLY A 25 3.31 -3.76 -7.99
CA GLY A 25 3.06 -4.93 -8.84
C GLY A 25 2.36 -4.57 -10.13
N LEU A 26 1.35 -3.70 -10.07
CA LEU A 26 0.59 -3.27 -11.24
C LEU A 26 1.44 -2.41 -12.20
N CYS A 27 2.25 -1.49 -11.67
CA CYS A 27 3.17 -0.72 -12.52
C CYS A 27 4.21 -1.62 -13.20
N ALA A 28 4.73 -2.63 -12.49
CA ALA A 28 5.63 -3.61 -13.09
C ALA A 28 4.95 -4.43 -14.20
N ALA A 29 3.71 -4.88 -13.97
CA ALA A 29 2.93 -5.63 -14.95
C ALA A 29 2.67 -4.80 -16.22
N ILE A 30 2.22 -3.55 -16.08
CA ILE A 30 2.00 -2.63 -17.20
C ILE A 30 3.30 -2.42 -17.98
N ARG A 31 4.41 -2.15 -17.27
CA ARG A 31 5.70 -1.93 -17.95
C ARG A 31 6.20 -3.15 -18.70
N LEU A 32 5.98 -4.35 -18.21
CA LEU A 32 6.32 -5.59 -18.90
C LEU A 32 5.53 -5.73 -20.20
N LYS A 33 4.25 -5.40 -20.20
CA LYS A 33 3.42 -5.44 -21.41
C LYS A 33 3.80 -4.35 -22.44
N GLN A 34 4.21 -3.16 -21.96
CA GLN A 34 4.79 -2.14 -22.86
C GLN A 34 6.09 -2.63 -23.50
N LEU A 35 6.95 -3.31 -22.73
CA LEU A 35 8.18 -3.90 -23.27
C LEU A 35 7.91 -5.02 -24.28
N GLU A 36 6.82 -5.77 -24.11
CA GLU A 36 6.34 -6.73 -25.09
C GLU A 36 6.03 -6.04 -26.40
N GLU A 37 5.25 -4.95 -26.38
CA GLU A 37 4.94 -4.16 -27.59
C GLU A 37 6.18 -3.56 -28.24
N GLU A 38 7.10 -2.99 -27.44
CA GLU A 38 8.33 -2.37 -27.90
C GLU A 38 9.30 -3.37 -28.57
N THR A 39 9.34 -4.59 -28.04
CA THR A 39 10.34 -5.60 -28.48
C THR A 39 9.76 -6.65 -29.42
N GLY A 40 8.43 -6.77 -29.51
CA GLY A 40 7.74 -7.82 -30.24
C GLY A 40 7.92 -9.23 -29.64
N LYS A 41 8.37 -9.33 -28.38
CA LYS A 41 8.53 -10.60 -27.66
C LYS A 41 7.35 -10.78 -26.70
N GLU A 42 6.59 -11.81 -26.90
CA GLU A 42 5.50 -12.18 -25.98
C GLU A 42 6.01 -12.40 -24.55
N ILE A 43 5.32 -11.81 -23.59
CA ILE A 43 5.62 -11.93 -22.16
C ILE A 43 4.31 -12.25 -21.42
N SER A 44 4.16 -13.50 -20.98
CA SER A 44 3.02 -13.88 -20.15
C SER A 44 3.23 -13.41 -18.70
N VAL A 45 2.25 -12.64 -18.18
CA VAL A 45 2.34 -12.04 -16.85
C VAL A 45 1.09 -12.37 -16.04
N VAL A 46 1.29 -12.91 -14.84
CA VAL A 46 0.24 -13.13 -13.85
C VAL A 46 0.50 -12.32 -12.59
N VAL A 47 -0.55 -11.72 -12.04
CA VAL A 47 -0.55 -11.00 -10.76
C VAL A 47 -1.51 -11.68 -9.81
N VAL A 48 -1.04 -12.06 -8.62
CA VAL A 48 -1.90 -12.63 -7.58
C VAL A 48 -2.10 -11.65 -6.44
N GLU A 49 -3.33 -11.56 -5.95
CA GLU A 49 -3.73 -10.65 -4.87
C GLU A 49 -4.50 -11.43 -3.79
N LYS A 50 -4.10 -11.25 -2.53
CA LYS A 50 -4.76 -11.90 -1.38
C LYS A 50 -6.11 -11.28 -1.03
N GLY A 51 -6.34 -10.03 -1.38
CA GLY A 51 -7.61 -9.32 -1.15
C GLY A 51 -8.73 -9.88 -2.01
N SER A 52 -9.97 -9.68 -1.58
CA SER A 52 -11.17 -10.08 -2.33
C SER A 52 -11.30 -9.38 -3.70
N GLU A 53 -10.66 -8.24 -3.83
CA GLU A 53 -10.51 -7.43 -5.05
C GLU A 53 -9.24 -6.60 -4.96
N VAL A 54 -8.76 -6.10 -6.08
CA VAL A 54 -7.64 -5.15 -6.09
C VAL A 54 -8.01 -3.91 -5.29
N GLY A 55 -7.11 -3.49 -4.40
CA GLY A 55 -7.32 -2.32 -3.55
C GLY A 55 -8.09 -2.57 -2.25
N ALA A 56 -8.68 -3.77 -2.02
CA ALA A 56 -9.47 -4.06 -0.81
C ALA A 56 -8.68 -3.88 0.50
N HIS A 57 -7.38 -4.13 0.49
CA HIS A 57 -6.51 -3.97 1.65
C HIS A 57 -5.74 -2.64 1.68
N ILE A 58 -6.04 -1.73 0.74
CA ILE A 58 -5.41 -0.42 0.67
C ILE A 58 -6.34 0.61 1.30
N LEU A 59 -5.95 1.14 2.46
CA LEU A 59 -6.69 2.20 3.10
C LEU A 59 -6.52 3.51 2.33
N SER A 60 -7.63 4.13 1.94
CA SER A 60 -7.67 5.33 1.08
C SER A 60 -7.06 6.58 1.72
N GLY A 61 -6.70 7.52 0.87
CA GLY A 61 -6.12 8.82 1.20
C GLY A 61 -4.59 8.79 1.27
N ALA A 62 -3.98 9.32 0.22
CA ALA A 62 -2.54 9.51 0.09
C ALA A 62 -2.27 10.80 -0.69
N VAL A 63 -1.04 11.30 -0.60
CA VAL A 63 -0.52 12.30 -1.54
C VAL A 63 0.41 11.57 -2.50
N LEU A 64 0.07 11.63 -3.78
CA LEU A 64 0.76 10.97 -4.88
C LEU A 64 1.63 11.97 -5.63
N ASP A 65 2.92 11.68 -5.77
CA ASP A 65 3.81 12.33 -6.73
C ASP A 65 3.57 11.70 -8.11
N PRO A 66 3.14 12.45 -9.12
CA PRO A 66 2.71 11.89 -10.40
C PRO A 66 3.86 11.43 -11.30
N ARG A 67 5.13 11.68 -10.97
CA ARG A 67 6.28 11.36 -11.83
C ARG A 67 6.28 9.93 -12.35
N ALA A 68 5.96 8.95 -11.49
CA ALA A 68 5.92 7.55 -11.91
C ALA A 68 4.81 7.29 -12.94
N LEU A 69 3.66 7.97 -12.81
CA LEU A 69 2.58 7.88 -13.79
C LEU A 69 2.92 8.62 -15.09
N ASP A 70 3.58 9.79 -14.98
CA ASP A 70 4.03 10.55 -16.15
C ASP A 70 5.01 9.74 -17.01
N GLU A 71 5.83 8.88 -16.38
CA GLU A 71 6.76 7.98 -17.06
C GLU A 71 6.06 6.73 -17.62
N LEU A 72 5.15 6.12 -16.85
CA LEU A 72 4.53 4.84 -17.20
C LEU A 72 3.35 4.99 -18.16
N LEU A 73 2.50 5.98 -17.92
CA LEU A 73 1.26 6.24 -18.66
C LEU A 73 1.16 7.74 -18.97
N PRO A 74 1.92 8.29 -19.93
CA PRO A 74 2.02 9.74 -20.16
C PRO A 74 0.68 10.45 -20.33
N ASP A 75 -0.30 9.77 -20.91
CA ASP A 75 -1.64 10.30 -21.23
C ASP A 75 -2.66 10.07 -20.10
N TRP A 76 -2.22 9.68 -18.88
CA TRP A 76 -3.11 9.35 -17.77
C TRP A 76 -4.08 10.48 -17.37
N ARG A 77 -3.70 11.75 -17.65
CA ARG A 77 -4.56 12.92 -17.35
C ARG A 77 -5.72 13.08 -18.31
N ASP A 78 -5.62 12.51 -19.49
CA ASP A 78 -6.64 12.56 -20.55
C ASP A 78 -7.62 11.37 -20.46
N ASP A 79 -7.34 10.43 -19.55
CA ASP A 79 -8.20 9.27 -19.32
C ASP A 79 -9.35 9.63 -18.37
N GLU A 80 -10.57 9.68 -18.89
CA GLU A 80 -11.79 9.98 -18.13
C GLU A 80 -12.06 8.98 -16.99
N ALA A 81 -11.54 7.76 -17.06
CA ALA A 81 -11.66 6.73 -16.03
C ALA A 81 -10.62 6.90 -14.89
N CYS A 82 -9.64 7.79 -15.06
CA CYS A 82 -8.59 7.98 -14.09
C CYS A 82 -9.14 8.62 -12.79
N PRO A 83 -8.98 7.96 -11.62
CA PRO A 83 -9.51 8.48 -10.36
C PRO A 83 -8.64 9.56 -9.70
N ILE A 84 -7.60 10.04 -10.37
CA ILE A 84 -6.63 11.01 -9.83
C ILE A 84 -7.05 12.42 -10.26
N ASP A 85 -8.07 12.96 -9.60
CA ASP A 85 -8.77 14.18 -9.98
C ASP A 85 -8.54 15.37 -9.03
N THR A 86 -7.73 15.19 -7.98
CA THR A 86 -7.60 16.22 -6.92
C THR A 86 -6.15 16.67 -6.78
N PRO A 87 -5.70 17.67 -7.60
CA PRO A 87 -4.39 18.28 -7.41
C PRO A 87 -4.29 18.99 -6.07
N VAL A 88 -3.12 18.96 -5.46
CA VAL A 88 -2.86 19.72 -4.23
C VAL A 88 -2.84 21.22 -4.56
N THR A 89 -3.82 21.93 -4.02
CA THR A 89 -4.02 23.38 -4.25
C THR A 89 -3.51 24.25 -3.10
N SER A 90 -3.45 23.68 -1.90
CA SER A 90 -2.95 24.37 -0.72
C SER A 90 -2.41 23.37 0.30
N GLU A 91 -1.36 23.78 1.00
CA GLU A 91 -0.73 22.93 2.01
C GLU A 91 -0.42 23.69 3.29
N LYS A 92 -0.46 22.99 4.43
CA LYS A 92 0.01 23.46 5.73
C LYS A 92 0.93 22.41 6.36
N PHE A 93 1.96 22.90 7.03
CA PHE A 93 2.78 22.10 7.93
C PHE A 93 2.81 22.75 9.31
N LEU A 94 2.30 22.08 10.35
CA LEU A 94 2.09 22.67 11.66
C LEU A 94 2.83 21.88 12.75
N TYR A 95 3.41 22.60 13.69
CA TYR A 95 3.71 22.05 15.02
C TYR A 95 2.50 22.29 15.92
N LEU A 96 1.96 21.23 16.49
CA LEU A 96 0.82 21.29 17.40
C LEU A 96 1.31 21.33 18.86
N GLY A 97 0.89 22.38 19.58
CA GLY A 97 0.89 22.40 21.03
C GLY A 97 -0.42 21.82 21.57
N GLN A 98 -0.63 21.88 22.87
CA GLN A 98 -1.84 21.32 23.51
C GLN A 98 -3.16 22.04 23.09
N SER A 99 -3.09 23.34 22.82
CA SER A 99 -4.26 24.16 22.52
C SER A 99 -4.05 25.15 21.37
N GLY A 100 -2.91 25.11 20.71
CA GLY A 100 -2.55 26.00 19.62
C GLY A 100 -1.58 25.36 18.65
N SER A 101 -1.33 26.05 17.55
CA SER A 101 -0.42 25.57 16.50
C SER A 101 0.58 26.64 16.09
N MET A 102 1.72 26.21 15.58
CA MET A 102 2.73 27.08 14.98
C MET A 102 2.98 26.61 13.54
N PRO A 103 2.72 27.44 12.53
CA PRO A 103 3.01 27.08 11.15
C PRO A 103 4.51 27.07 10.89
N LEU A 104 4.96 26.06 10.17
CA LEU A 104 6.31 25.98 9.63
C LEU A 104 6.29 26.48 8.19
N PRO A 105 7.04 27.55 7.86
CA PRO A 105 7.10 28.05 6.51
C PRO A 105 7.67 27.01 5.54
N ASN A 106 7.03 26.83 4.39
CA ASN A 106 7.45 25.87 3.35
C ASN A 106 8.90 26.09 2.88
N ALA A 107 9.43 27.31 3.01
CA ALA A 107 10.82 27.62 2.65
C ALA A 107 11.84 26.78 3.43
N PHE A 108 11.54 26.42 4.67
CA PHE A 108 12.42 25.63 5.54
C PHE A 108 12.18 24.11 5.44
N LEU A 109 11.14 23.67 4.74
CA LEU A 109 10.84 22.25 4.58
C LEU A 109 11.73 21.62 3.50
N PRO A 110 12.22 20.38 3.72
CA PRO A 110 12.88 19.62 2.68
C PRO A 110 11.93 19.34 1.51
N LYS A 111 12.49 19.11 0.32
CA LYS A 111 11.69 18.86 -0.90
C LYS A 111 10.68 17.72 -0.74
N SER A 112 11.03 16.67 0.02
CA SER A 112 10.19 15.50 0.28
C SER A 112 8.92 15.79 1.10
N LEU A 113 8.83 16.96 1.74
CA LEU A 113 7.64 17.40 2.49
C LEU A 113 6.83 18.47 1.74
N LYS A 114 7.21 18.82 0.51
CA LYS A 114 6.49 19.77 -0.34
C LYS A 114 5.60 19.02 -1.29
N ASN A 115 4.31 19.34 -1.28
CA ASN A 115 3.29 18.60 -2.03
C ASN A 115 2.81 19.35 -3.28
N HIS A 116 3.46 20.47 -3.63
CA HIS A 116 3.12 21.20 -4.86
C HIS A 116 3.35 20.33 -6.09
N GLY A 117 2.35 20.21 -6.97
CA GLY A 117 2.38 19.33 -8.13
C GLY A 117 1.99 17.87 -7.86
N CYS A 118 1.73 17.53 -6.59
CA CYS A 118 1.19 16.22 -6.19
C CYS A 118 -0.34 16.21 -6.22
N TYR A 119 -0.92 15.03 -6.05
CA TYR A 119 -2.37 14.80 -6.02
C TYR A 119 -2.79 14.13 -4.73
N ALA A 120 -3.89 14.56 -4.14
CA ALA A 120 -4.54 13.84 -3.04
C ALA A 120 -5.46 12.77 -3.65
N VAL A 121 -5.22 11.49 -3.33
CA VAL A 121 -5.82 10.36 -4.04
C VAL A 121 -6.34 9.28 -3.11
N SER A 122 -7.28 8.47 -3.63
CA SER A 122 -7.57 7.14 -3.12
C SER A 122 -6.64 6.13 -3.78
N MET A 123 -5.64 5.63 -3.05
CA MET A 123 -4.74 4.59 -3.59
C MET A 123 -5.47 3.30 -3.95
N ALA A 124 -6.57 2.97 -3.25
CA ALA A 124 -7.39 1.82 -3.61
C ALA A 124 -8.00 1.97 -5.00
N ASN A 125 -8.61 3.13 -5.30
CA ASN A 125 -9.18 3.42 -6.62
C ASN A 125 -8.08 3.51 -7.68
N THR A 126 -6.94 4.13 -7.35
CA THR A 126 -5.79 4.18 -8.26
C THR A 126 -5.30 2.78 -8.64
N CYS A 127 -5.22 1.85 -7.67
CA CYS A 127 -4.83 0.46 -7.98
C CYS A 127 -5.89 -0.27 -8.81
N ARG A 128 -7.19 -0.06 -8.57
CA ARG A 128 -8.24 -0.66 -9.42
C ARG A 128 -8.12 -0.18 -10.87
N TRP A 129 -7.97 1.11 -11.07
CA TRP A 129 -7.75 1.68 -12.40
C TRP A 129 -6.48 1.15 -13.07
N LEU A 130 -5.36 1.03 -12.35
CA LEU A 130 -4.14 0.42 -12.87
C LEU A 130 -4.34 -1.07 -13.22
N ALA A 131 -5.14 -1.80 -12.44
CA ALA A 131 -5.46 -3.19 -12.74
C ALA A 131 -6.27 -3.31 -14.04
N GLU A 132 -7.29 -2.48 -14.24
CA GLU A 132 -8.05 -2.43 -15.50
C GLU A 132 -7.13 -2.14 -16.70
N LYS A 133 -6.15 -1.24 -16.56
CA LYS A 133 -5.15 -0.97 -17.59
C LYS A 133 -4.27 -2.21 -17.87
N ALA A 134 -3.80 -2.87 -16.82
CA ALA A 134 -2.99 -4.07 -16.96
C ALA A 134 -3.75 -5.21 -17.63
N GLU A 135 -5.00 -5.46 -17.22
CA GLU A 135 -5.87 -6.47 -17.81
C GLU A 135 -6.16 -6.17 -19.30
N ALA A 136 -6.42 -4.91 -19.64
CA ALA A 136 -6.60 -4.48 -21.04
C ALA A 136 -5.35 -4.74 -21.91
N MET A 137 -4.16 -4.81 -21.31
CA MET A 137 -2.92 -5.17 -21.99
C MET A 137 -2.63 -6.68 -21.97
N GLY A 138 -3.54 -7.51 -21.44
CA GLY A 138 -3.42 -8.96 -21.40
C GLY A 138 -2.67 -9.50 -20.17
N VAL A 139 -2.60 -8.76 -19.08
CA VAL A 139 -2.13 -9.29 -17.78
C VAL A 139 -3.25 -10.07 -17.12
N GLU A 140 -2.94 -11.27 -16.62
CA GLU A 140 -3.88 -12.05 -15.82
C GLU A 140 -3.81 -11.60 -14.36
N ILE A 141 -4.94 -11.18 -13.77
CA ILE A 141 -5.00 -10.75 -12.38
C ILE A 141 -5.97 -11.66 -11.61
N TYR A 142 -5.46 -12.31 -10.56
CA TYR A 142 -6.24 -13.23 -9.72
C TYR A 142 -6.39 -12.69 -8.30
N PRO A 143 -7.50 -12.00 -7.97
CA PRO A 143 -7.85 -11.67 -6.58
C PRO A 143 -8.28 -12.93 -5.83
N MET A 144 -8.29 -12.85 -4.49
CA MET A 144 -8.53 -13.94 -3.54
C MET A 144 -7.48 -15.07 -3.58
N MET A 145 -6.40 -14.89 -4.33
CA MET A 145 -5.30 -15.84 -4.44
C MET A 145 -4.11 -15.40 -3.57
N ALA A 146 -4.10 -15.83 -2.31
CA ALA A 146 -2.96 -15.60 -1.43
C ALA A 146 -1.80 -16.54 -1.79
N ALA A 147 -0.61 -15.96 -2.00
CA ALA A 147 0.62 -16.72 -2.13
C ALA A 147 1.09 -17.19 -0.74
N SER A 148 1.15 -18.50 -0.52
CA SER A 148 1.46 -19.13 0.78
C SER A 148 2.93 -19.50 0.90
N ARG A 149 3.54 -19.98 -0.17
CA ARG A 149 4.91 -20.53 -0.21
C ARG A 149 5.61 -20.21 -1.52
N LEU A 150 6.95 -20.26 -1.48
CA LEU A 150 7.80 -20.23 -2.67
C LEU A 150 7.94 -21.63 -3.24
N VAL A 151 7.81 -21.76 -4.56
CA VAL A 151 8.19 -22.96 -5.30
C VAL A 151 9.68 -22.85 -5.66
N ARG A 152 10.43 -23.94 -5.49
CA ARG A 152 11.86 -23.98 -5.75
C ARG A 152 12.22 -25.11 -6.70
N SER A 153 13.24 -24.87 -7.49
CA SER A 153 13.91 -25.93 -8.24
C SER A 153 14.89 -26.71 -7.35
N ASP A 154 15.35 -27.86 -7.83
CA ASP A 154 16.30 -28.74 -7.12
C ASP A 154 17.61 -28.01 -6.74
N ASP A 155 18.00 -27.00 -7.49
CA ASP A 155 19.18 -26.16 -7.22
C ASP A 155 18.87 -24.97 -6.28
N GLY A 156 17.66 -24.92 -5.68
CA GLY A 156 17.24 -23.94 -4.69
C GLY A 156 16.76 -22.59 -5.25
N ARG A 157 16.74 -22.40 -6.58
CA ARG A 157 16.22 -21.17 -7.19
C ARG A 157 14.71 -21.05 -7.01
N VAL A 158 14.21 -19.83 -6.79
CA VAL A 158 12.77 -19.54 -6.78
C VAL A 158 12.23 -19.69 -8.20
N ARG A 159 11.20 -20.54 -8.34
CA ARG A 159 10.54 -20.86 -9.61
C ARG A 159 9.10 -20.36 -9.68
N GLY A 160 8.59 -19.82 -8.58
CA GLY A 160 7.20 -19.36 -8.52
C GLY A 160 6.66 -19.40 -7.10
N VAL A 161 5.35 -19.47 -7.00
CA VAL A 161 4.62 -19.48 -5.73
C VAL A 161 3.49 -20.50 -5.73
N ILE A 162 3.13 -21.01 -4.53
CA ILE A 162 1.89 -21.74 -4.31
C ILE A 162 0.82 -20.73 -3.92
N VAL A 163 -0.33 -20.81 -4.57
CA VAL A 163 -1.49 -19.95 -4.32
C VAL A 163 -2.72 -20.78 -3.98
N GLY A 164 -3.68 -20.18 -3.26
CA GLY A 164 -4.94 -20.86 -2.92
C GLY A 164 -4.80 -21.99 -1.90
N GLU A 165 -3.63 -22.19 -1.29
CA GLU A 165 -3.45 -23.17 -0.22
C GLU A 165 -4.20 -22.70 1.03
N VAL A 166 -5.14 -23.50 1.52
CA VAL A 166 -5.95 -23.21 2.71
C VAL A 166 -6.03 -24.39 3.65
N GLY A 167 -6.53 -24.16 4.87
CA GLY A 167 -6.75 -25.24 5.83
C GLY A 167 -5.50 -25.71 6.57
N ILE A 168 -4.45 -24.90 6.66
CA ILE A 168 -3.29 -25.15 7.52
C ILE A 168 -3.55 -24.63 8.93
N GLY A 169 -3.31 -25.47 9.95
CA GLY A 169 -3.41 -25.11 11.35
C GLY A 169 -2.29 -24.18 11.81
N ARG A 170 -2.45 -23.58 13.00
CA ARG A 170 -1.40 -22.76 13.63
C ARG A 170 -0.14 -23.56 13.98
N ASP A 171 -0.29 -24.87 14.14
CA ASP A 171 0.79 -25.84 14.39
C ASP A 171 1.51 -26.27 13.09
N GLY A 172 1.07 -25.74 11.93
CA GLY A 172 1.62 -26.07 10.62
C GLY A 172 1.06 -27.37 10.02
N ASN A 173 0.11 -28.05 10.67
CA ASN A 173 -0.47 -29.29 10.18
C ASN A 173 -1.73 -29.02 9.33
N PRO A 174 -2.02 -29.86 8.33
CA PRO A 174 -3.25 -29.79 7.57
C PRO A 174 -4.46 -30.14 8.45
N LYS A 175 -5.55 -29.40 8.27
CA LYS A 175 -6.88 -29.69 8.83
C LYS A 175 -7.70 -30.54 7.86
N ASP A 176 -8.86 -31.01 8.30
CA ASP A 176 -9.80 -31.75 7.43
C ASP A 176 -10.24 -30.94 6.19
N SER A 177 -10.19 -29.61 6.28
CA SER A 177 -10.50 -28.67 5.19
C SER A 177 -9.26 -28.23 4.40
N TYR A 178 -8.19 -29.01 4.41
CA TYR A 178 -6.97 -28.68 3.70
C TYR A 178 -7.16 -28.80 2.18
N GLU A 179 -6.80 -27.76 1.47
CA GLU A 179 -6.69 -27.73 0.01
C GLU A 179 -5.25 -27.36 -0.36
N PRO A 180 -4.59 -28.15 -1.22
CA PRO A 180 -3.16 -27.99 -1.50
C PRO A 180 -2.83 -26.74 -2.31
N GLY A 181 -3.83 -26.08 -2.90
CA GLY A 181 -3.61 -24.98 -3.82
C GLY A 181 -2.95 -25.43 -5.13
N MET A 182 -2.50 -24.47 -5.93
CA MET A 182 -1.84 -24.70 -7.21
C MET A 182 -0.49 -23.97 -7.27
N GLU A 183 0.38 -24.38 -8.17
CA GLU A 183 1.66 -23.75 -8.43
C GLU A 183 1.57 -22.77 -9.60
N LEU A 184 1.97 -21.53 -9.38
CA LEU A 184 2.24 -20.57 -10.46
C LEU A 184 3.74 -20.51 -10.66
N LEU A 185 4.21 -21.07 -11.75
CA LEU A 185 5.62 -21.15 -12.09
C LEU A 185 6.01 -19.98 -13.00
N GLY A 186 7.17 -19.39 -12.79
CA GLY A 186 7.66 -18.27 -13.59
C GLY A 186 9.16 -18.32 -13.83
N LYS A 187 9.58 -17.75 -14.95
CA LYS A 187 11.00 -17.47 -15.19
C LYS A 187 11.51 -16.43 -14.18
N TYR A 188 10.63 -15.50 -13.81
CA TYR A 188 10.86 -14.49 -12.77
C TYR A 188 9.68 -14.43 -11.80
N THR A 189 10.00 -14.25 -10.52
CA THR A 189 8.98 -14.03 -9.46
C THR A 189 9.25 -12.66 -8.82
N LEU A 190 8.30 -11.73 -8.94
CA LEU A 190 8.37 -10.42 -8.34
C LEU A 190 7.53 -10.38 -7.05
N LEU A 191 8.16 -10.11 -5.92
CA LEU A 191 7.50 -10.00 -4.62
C LEU A 191 7.13 -8.53 -4.37
N ALA A 192 5.92 -8.15 -4.74
CA ALA A 192 5.36 -6.80 -4.58
C ALA A 192 4.38 -6.72 -3.40
N GLU A 193 4.65 -7.46 -2.33
CA GLU A 193 3.78 -7.68 -1.16
C GLU A 193 3.68 -6.50 -0.19
N GLY A 194 4.35 -5.37 -0.48
CA GLY A 194 4.41 -4.21 0.40
C GLY A 194 5.43 -4.37 1.55
N VAL A 195 5.32 -3.48 2.55
CA VAL A 195 6.35 -3.26 3.58
C VAL A 195 6.65 -4.49 4.46
N ARG A 196 5.72 -5.42 4.60
CA ARG A 196 5.85 -6.63 5.43
C ARG A 196 5.35 -7.89 4.73
N GLY A 197 5.76 -8.07 3.50
CA GLY A 197 5.43 -9.26 2.71
C GLY A 197 5.84 -10.55 3.42
N SER A 198 5.00 -11.57 3.39
CA SER A 198 5.26 -12.85 4.05
C SER A 198 6.38 -13.63 3.35
N LEU A 199 6.33 -13.71 2.04
CA LEU A 199 7.35 -14.38 1.23
C LEU A 199 8.62 -13.52 1.14
N SER A 200 8.48 -12.20 1.04
CA SER A 200 9.61 -11.26 1.04
C SER A 200 10.48 -11.43 2.29
N LYS A 201 9.88 -11.61 3.48
CA LYS A 201 10.64 -11.88 4.72
C LYS A 201 11.41 -13.19 4.66
N GLN A 202 10.85 -14.23 4.07
CA GLN A 202 11.53 -15.51 3.90
C GLN A 202 12.75 -15.38 2.99
N VAL A 203 12.57 -14.73 1.84
CA VAL A 203 13.65 -14.47 0.87
C VAL A 203 14.77 -13.59 1.47
N ILE A 204 14.40 -12.53 2.17
CA ILE A 204 15.36 -11.66 2.86
C ILE A 204 16.21 -12.46 3.84
N GLN A 205 15.57 -13.27 4.68
CA GLN A 205 16.26 -14.08 5.69
C GLN A 205 17.15 -15.16 5.03
N GLU A 206 16.63 -15.85 4.04
CA GLU A 206 17.32 -16.98 3.41
C GLU A 206 18.55 -16.55 2.61
N PHE A 207 18.43 -15.45 1.87
CA PHE A 207 19.53 -14.92 1.06
C PHE A 207 20.34 -13.80 1.77
N ALA A 208 20.04 -13.55 3.05
CA ALA A 208 20.66 -12.49 3.86
C ALA A 208 20.70 -11.13 3.12
N LEU A 209 19.56 -10.75 2.51
CA LEU A 209 19.48 -9.55 1.69
C LEU A 209 19.55 -8.24 2.48
N ASP A 210 19.36 -8.30 3.80
CA ASP A 210 19.42 -7.17 4.73
C ASP A 210 20.75 -7.06 5.51
N ARG A 211 21.75 -7.91 5.20
CA ARG A 211 23.02 -7.98 5.95
C ARG A 211 23.79 -6.65 6.00
N ASP A 212 23.66 -5.83 4.97
CA ASP A 212 24.32 -4.53 4.84
C ASP A 212 23.34 -3.36 5.06
N SER A 213 22.14 -3.63 5.57
CA SER A 213 21.10 -2.62 5.80
C SER A 213 21.12 -2.13 7.26
N ASP A 214 20.75 -0.86 7.46
CA ASP A 214 20.48 -0.34 8.81
C ASP A 214 19.26 -1.01 9.44
N VAL A 215 19.20 -0.99 10.78
CA VAL A 215 18.03 -1.48 11.50
C VAL A 215 16.79 -0.72 11.09
N GLN A 216 15.80 -1.45 10.59
CA GLN A 216 14.54 -0.86 10.12
C GLN A 216 13.73 -0.29 11.29
N LYS A 217 13.29 0.96 11.13
CA LYS A 217 12.40 1.65 12.09
C LYS A 217 10.96 1.55 11.58
N TYR A 218 10.04 1.28 12.48
CA TYR A 218 8.63 1.12 12.16
C TYR A 218 7.77 2.18 12.85
N GLY A 219 6.71 2.58 12.19
CA GLY A 219 5.62 3.35 12.76
C GLY A 219 4.30 2.60 12.59
N ILE A 220 3.39 2.75 13.54
CA ILE A 220 2.01 2.34 13.40
C ILE A 220 1.17 3.56 13.00
N GLY A 221 0.41 3.43 11.91
CA GLY A 221 -0.52 4.46 11.45
C GLY A 221 -1.96 4.06 11.72
N LEU A 222 -2.72 5.01 12.22
CA LEU A 222 -4.18 4.92 12.37
C LEU A 222 -4.80 5.93 11.41
N LYS A 223 -5.83 5.53 10.69
CA LYS A 223 -6.44 6.37 9.66
C LYS A 223 -7.95 6.21 9.68
N GLU A 224 -8.65 7.30 9.45
CA GLU A 224 -10.08 7.35 9.19
C GLU A 224 -10.34 8.10 7.88
N LEU A 225 -11.41 7.74 7.20
CA LEU A 225 -11.94 8.46 6.05
C LEU A 225 -13.28 9.04 6.41
N TRP A 226 -13.40 10.35 6.38
CA TRP A 226 -14.60 11.08 6.76
C TRP A 226 -15.26 11.69 5.54
N LYS A 227 -16.58 11.73 5.52
CA LYS A 227 -17.36 12.57 4.60
C LYS A 227 -17.81 13.80 5.36
N VAL A 228 -17.42 14.98 4.90
CA VAL A 228 -17.69 16.25 5.57
C VAL A 228 -18.70 17.10 4.78
N PRO A 229 -19.42 18.02 5.44
CA PRO A 229 -20.25 19.00 4.77
C PRO A 229 -19.43 19.93 3.85
N ASP A 230 -20.09 20.52 2.83
CA ASP A 230 -19.43 21.37 1.83
C ASP A 230 -18.70 22.57 2.45
N GLU A 231 -19.27 23.16 3.50
CA GLU A 231 -18.68 24.28 4.22
C GLU A 231 -17.35 23.95 4.91
N ASN A 232 -17.12 22.67 5.21
CA ASN A 232 -15.90 22.18 5.84
C ASN A 232 -14.94 21.51 4.87
N PHE A 233 -15.33 21.43 3.59
CA PHE A 233 -14.52 20.80 2.56
C PHE A 233 -13.69 21.81 1.77
N LYS A 234 -12.44 21.48 1.54
CA LYS A 234 -11.52 22.29 0.77
C LYS A 234 -10.69 21.41 -0.18
N LYS A 235 -11.27 21.13 -1.36
CA LYS A 235 -10.65 20.21 -2.36
C LYS A 235 -9.17 20.54 -2.60
N GLY A 236 -8.30 19.55 -2.49
CA GLY A 236 -6.86 19.69 -2.70
C GLY A 236 -6.10 20.32 -1.52
N PHE A 237 -6.74 20.50 -0.36
CA PHE A 237 -6.04 20.92 0.85
C PHE A 237 -5.34 19.73 1.51
N VAL A 238 -4.06 19.93 1.83
CA VAL A 238 -3.18 18.95 2.48
C VAL A 238 -2.59 19.57 3.74
N GLN A 239 -2.72 18.91 4.87
CA GLN A 239 -2.13 19.34 6.13
C GLN A 239 -1.31 18.21 6.75
N HIS A 240 -0.07 18.53 7.11
CA HIS A 240 0.76 17.67 7.95
C HIS A 240 1.01 18.34 9.28
N THR A 241 1.04 17.54 10.34
CA THR A 241 1.35 18.05 11.67
C THR A 241 2.27 17.12 12.44
N PHE A 242 2.95 17.64 13.45
CA PHE A 242 3.70 16.90 14.45
C PHE A 242 3.61 17.60 15.81
N GLY A 243 4.08 16.94 16.88
CA GLY A 243 3.94 17.42 18.25
C GLY A 243 2.73 16.79 18.95
N TRP A 244 1.90 17.61 19.58
CA TRP A 244 0.72 17.10 20.29
C TRP A 244 -0.16 16.21 19.40
N PRO A 245 -0.74 15.08 19.89
CA PRO A 245 -0.81 14.63 21.29
C PRO A 245 0.41 13.83 21.77
N LEU A 246 1.39 13.60 20.89
CA LEU A 246 2.62 12.89 21.24
C LEU A 246 3.53 13.79 22.10
N THR A 247 4.28 13.16 23.01
CA THR A 247 5.30 13.83 23.81
C THR A 247 6.62 13.91 23.04
N ASP A 248 7.55 14.77 23.48
CA ASP A 248 8.82 15.06 22.77
C ASP A 248 9.73 13.83 22.61
N ASP A 249 9.52 12.78 23.40
CA ASP A 249 10.26 11.51 23.34
C ASP A 249 9.62 10.46 22.42
N VAL A 250 8.50 10.82 21.77
CA VAL A 250 7.77 9.93 20.86
C VAL A 250 7.74 10.50 19.46
N GLY A 251 8.47 9.88 18.56
CA GLY A 251 8.42 10.23 17.16
C GLY A 251 7.07 9.91 16.53
N GLY A 252 6.67 10.74 15.56
CA GLY A 252 5.42 10.53 14.84
C GLY A 252 4.96 11.81 14.16
N GLY A 253 3.75 11.78 13.64
CA GLY A 253 3.11 12.91 12.99
C GLY A 253 1.72 12.54 12.52
N SER A 254 1.05 13.50 11.93
CA SER A 254 -0.32 13.31 11.46
C SER A 254 -0.59 14.05 10.16
N TRP A 255 -1.70 13.68 9.55
CA TRP A 255 -2.12 14.31 8.30
C TRP A 255 -3.63 14.50 8.24
N MET A 256 -4.05 15.41 7.36
CA MET A 256 -5.43 15.64 6.95
C MET A 256 -5.44 16.03 5.47
N TYR A 257 -6.10 15.22 4.61
CA TYR A 257 -6.15 15.41 3.16
C TYR A 257 -7.60 15.47 2.69
N HIS A 258 -7.94 16.54 1.97
CA HIS A 258 -9.26 16.74 1.38
C HIS A 258 -9.24 16.37 -0.10
N PHE A 259 -10.02 15.37 -0.52
CA PHE A 259 -10.03 14.86 -1.90
C PHE A 259 -11.38 14.30 -2.33
N GLY A 260 -11.55 14.10 -3.64
CA GLY A 260 -12.77 13.55 -4.22
C GLY A 260 -14.00 14.40 -3.86
N ASP A 261 -15.11 13.72 -3.56
CA ASP A 261 -16.40 14.32 -3.21
C ASP A 261 -16.56 14.43 -1.69
N ASN A 262 -16.02 15.49 -1.11
CA ASN A 262 -16.12 15.80 0.32
C ASN A 262 -15.49 14.76 1.25
N TYR A 263 -14.50 14.01 0.76
CA TYR A 263 -13.74 13.09 1.61
C TYR A 263 -12.55 13.78 2.26
N VAL A 264 -12.36 13.49 3.54
CA VAL A 264 -11.19 13.89 4.31
C VAL A 264 -10.55 12.65 4.92
N SER A 265 -9.32 12.35 4.48
CA SER A 265 -8.49 11.34 5.12
C SER A 265 -7.74 11.99 6.27
N ILE A 266 -7.91 11.45 7.47
CA ILE A 266 -7.21 11.91 8.68
C ILE A 266 -6.47 10.74 9.31
N GLY A 267 -5.26 10.99 9.81
CA GLY A 267 -4.50 9.93 10.47
C GLY A 267 -3.39 10.43 11.37
N LEU A 268 -2.94 9.52 12.22
CA LEU A 268 -1.81 9.69 13.14
C LEU A 268 -0.86 8.51 13.01
N VAL A 269 0.43 8.80 12.93
CA VAL A 269 1.52 7.80 12.98
C VAL A 269 2.26 7.95 14.30
N VAL A 270 2.52 6.82 14.94
CA VAL A 270 3.36 6.73 16.14
C VAL A 270 4.54 5.81 15.82
N HIS A 271 5.76 6.29 15.97
CA HIS A 271 6.95 5.45 15.81
C HIS A 271 7.03 4.43 16.94
N LEU A 272 7.29 3.16 16.62
CA LEU A 272 7.25 2.06 17.60
C LEU A 272 8.45 2.01 18.55
N GLY A 273 9.42 2.92 18.41
CA GLY A 273 10.57 3.05 19.31
C GLY A 273 10.28 3.84 20.60
N TYR A 274 9.03 4.15 20.93
CA TYR A 274 8.69 4.88 22.16
C TYR A 274 9.03 4.07 23.44
N LYS A 275 9.41 4.78 24.50
CA LYS A 275 9.85 4.17 25.77
C LYS A 275 8.71 3.93 26.75
N ASN A 276 7.64 4.74 26.67
CA ASN A 276 6.51 4.63 27.58
C ASN A 276 5.56 3.50 27.14
N PRO A 277 5.49 2.35 27.86
CA PRO A 277 4.64 1.22 27.46
C PRO A 277 3.14 1.49 27.59
N TRP A 278 2.74 2.59 28.22
CA TRP A 278 1.33 2.99 28.40
C TRP A 278 0.78 3.82 27.27
N ILE A 279 1.58 4.15 26.27
CA ILE A 279 1.06 4.83 25.07
C ILE A 279 0.13 3.87 24.33
N ALA A 280 -1.11 4.31 24.14
CA ALA A 280 -2.11 3.63 23.33
C ALA A 280 -2.33 4.45 22.05
N PRO A 281 -1.75 4.06 20.89
CA PRO A 281 -1.81 4.85 19.65
C PRO A 281 -3.24 5.21 19.24
N TYR A 282 -4.21 4.33 19.44
CA TYR A 282 -5.62 4.60 19.17
C TYR A 282 -6.17 5.74 20.05
N GLN A 283 -5.86 5.75 21.36
CA GLN A 283 -6.30 6.82 22.25
C GLN A 283 -5.63 8.15 21.90
N GLU A 284 -4.36 8.13 21.52
CA GLU A 284 -3.67 9.34 21.05
C GLU A 284 -4.31 9.87 19.75
N PHE A 285 -4.73 8.98 18.85
CA PHE A 285 -5.48 9.39 17.67
C PHE A 285 -6.85 10.00 18.02
N GLN A 286 -7.58 9.47 19.01
CA GLN A 286 -8.81 10.09 19.47
C GLN A 286 -8.55 11.49 20.07
N ARG A 287 -7.49 11.64 20.86
CA ARG A 287 -7.08 12.94 21.39
C ARG A 287 -6.71 13.91 20.25
N PHE A 288 -5.94 13.47 19.28
CA PHE A 288 -5.56 14.28 18.11
C PHE A 288 -6.78 14.91 17.43
N LYS A 289 -7.85 14.16 17.27
CA LYS A 289 -9.09 14.65 16.61
C LYS A 289 -9.81 15.75 17.39
N THR A 290 -9.52 15.94 18.66
CA THR A 290 -10.11 17.02 19.49
C THR A 290 -9.34 18.32 19.43
N HIS A 291 -8.23 18.38 18.69
CA HIS A 291 -7.45 19.62 18.56
C HIS A 291 -8.16 20.63 17.66
N PRO A 292 -8.22 21.95 18.02
CA PRO A 292 -8.92 22.98 17.23
C PRO A 292 -8.50 23.08 15.76
N GLU A 293 -7.25 22.78 15.43
CA GLU A 293 -6.75 22.79 14.04
C GLU A 293 -7.21 21.56 13.23
N ILE A 294 -7.78 20.55 13.91
CA ILE A 294 -8.16 19.27 13.32
C ILE A 294 -9.68 19.11 13.31
N GLU A 295 -10.38 19.85 14.19
CA GLU A 295 -11.84 19.80 14.28
C GLU A 295 -12.45 20.33 12.97
N ILE A 296 -12.98 19.42 12.16
CA ILE A 296 -13.63 19.72 10.88
C ILE A 296 -15.15 19.72 10.96
N GLY A 297 -15.69 20.14 12.11
CA GLY A 297 -17.11 20.19 12.38
C GLY A 297 -17.71 18.82 12.70
N ARG A 298 -19.05 18.73 12.76
CA ARG A 298 -19.75 17.46 12.96
C ARG A 298 -19.72 16.59 11.70
N ALA A 299 -18.58 15.96 11.45
CA ALA A 299 -18.45 15.00 10.37
C ALA A 299 -19.20 13.72 10.73
N SER A 300 -19.92 13.15 9.79
CA SER A 300 -20.41 11.79 9.93
C SER A 300 -19.27 10.84 9.55
N CYS A 301 -18.72 10.12 10.52
CA CYS A 301 -17.79 9.03 10.25
C CYS A 301 -18.54 7.94 9.47
N ARG A 302 -18.11 7.61 8.27
CA ARG A 302 -18.49 6.38 7.58
C ARG A 302 -17.26 5.50 7.57
N GLU A 303 -17.15 4.64 8.59
CA GLU A 303 -16.29 3.47 8.49
C GLU A 303 -16.81 2.57 7.36
N ARG A 304 -15.93 2.20 6.45
CA ARG A 304 -16.08 1.07 5.55
C ARG A 304 -14.87 0.15 5.71
#